data_6495cfac8cf0bdfc31812c465c21b18c
#
_entry.id   6495cfac8cf0bdfc31812c465c21b18c
#
_cell.length_a   1.000
_cell.length_b   1.000
_cell.length_c   1.000
_cell.angle_alpha   90.00
_cell.angle_beta   90.00
_cell.angle_gamma   90.00
#
_symmetry.space_group_name_H-M   'P 1'
#
loop_
_entity.id
_entity.type
_entity.pdbx_description
1 polymer ?
#
loop_
_entity_poly.entity_id
_entity_poly.type
_entity_poly.pdbx_seq_one_letter_code
_entity_poly.pdbx_strand_id
1 'polypeptide(L)'
;MTMLPGNYLGRKGGSGVAQWIINKMPFHDVYIEPFCGCAVVASLKKMAMVDNVLIDKNIDLIRFLKTHYSSYDNFTVLNVDCFSFLDTFICDYVGQGKKVLVYLDPPYLPEVRSDYVRSQYEHELTMLQHRQLLSLMRDRLLQFPKNLYFIISGYKSDLYMSMLQDWFYFEFQTMSRGGVRIESLWTSFNPDEYIKHQYDYVGSTFTERQRIKRKCDRWISKFQKLSFDEQMVIYESLKNTLNI
;
A
#
# COMPACT_ATOMS: atom_id res chain seq x y z
N MET A 1 16.18 -13.48 12.36
CA MET A 1 15.09 -12.60 11.91
C MET A 1 15.07 -11.40 12.83
N THR A 2 15.65 -10.26 12.41
CA THR A 2 15.75 -9.04 13.21
C THR A 2 14.35 -8.45 13.31
N MET A 3 13.81 -8.32 14.52
CA MET A 3 12.45 -7.74 14.71
C MET A 3 12.45 -6.28 14.32
N LEU A 4 11.45 -5.87 13.51
CA LEU A 4 11.16 -4.47 13.22
C LEU A 4 10.99 -3.68 14.53
N PRO A 5 11.48 -2.42 14.65
CA PRO A 5 11.35 -1.61 15.84
C PRO A 5 9.90 -1.54 16.31
N GLY A 6 9.62 -2.08 17.51
CA GLY A 6 8.24 -2.33 17.99
C GLY A 6 7.39 -1.10 18.30
N ASN A 7 7.99 0.08 18.42
CA ASN A 7 7.35 1.30 18.97
C ASN A 7 7.32 2.50 18.01
N TYR A 8 7.40 2.29 16.69
CA TYR A 8 7.34 3.40 15.74
C TYR A 8 5.92 3.95 15.63
N LEU A 9 5.77 5.28 15.72
CA LEU A 9 4.49 6.00 15.57
C LEU A 9 3.95 5.85 14.14
N GLY A 10 2.62 5.69 13.99
CA GLY A 10 1.98 5.57 12.69
C GLY A 10 2.07 4.17 12.05
N ARG A 11 2.60 3.17 12.76
CA ARG A 11 2.73 1.80 12.25
C ARG A 11 1.36 1.21 11.86
N LYS A 12 1.17 0.81 10.60
CA LYS A 12 -0.06 0.20 10.07
C LYS A 12 -0.26 -1.29 10.47
N GLY A 13 0.52 -1.80 11.41
CA GLY A 13 0.49 -3.21 11.82
C GLY A 13 -0.67 -3.63 12.73
N GLY A 14 -1.50 -2.69 13.19
CA GLY A 14 -2.62 -2.96 14.09
C GLY A 14 -3.92 -3.26 13.35
N SER A 15 -4.83 -4.04 13.98
CA SER A 15 -6.24 -4.19 13.61
C SER A 15 -6.55 -4.55 12.13
N GLY A 16 -5.60 -5.11 11.40
CA GLY A 16 -5.83 -5.50 10.00
C GLY A 16 -5.80 -4.33 9.00
N VAL A 17 -5.27 -3.17 9.37
CA VAL A 17 -5.20 -1.97 8.53
C VAL A 17 -4.37 -2.21 7.28
N ALA A 18 -3.14 -2.73 7.44
CA ALA A 18 -2.28 -3.03 6.28
C ALA A 18 -2.94 -4.01 5.31
N GLN A 19 -3.59 -5.08 5.82
CA GLN A 19 -4.32 -6.04 5.01
C GLN A 19 -5.48 -5.39 4.24
N TRP A 20 -6.18 -4.44 4.87
CA TRP A 20 -7.26 -3.72 4.24
C TRP A 20 -6.76 -2.81 3.11
N ILE A 21 -5.63 -2.11 3.31
CA ILE A 21 -4.97 -1.29 2.29
C ILE A 21 -4.48 -2.19 1.14
N ILE A 22 -3.78 -3.28 1.44
CA ILE A 22 -3.24 -4.22 0.46
C ILE A 22 -4.36 -4.81 -0.41
N ASN A 23 -5.52 -5.10 0.16
CA ASN A 23 -6.67 -5.64 -0.57
C ASN A 23 -7.24 -4.67 -1.63
N LYS A 24 -6.87 -3.40 -1.59
CA LYS A 24 -7.26 -2.39 -2.60
C LYS A 24 -6.20 -2.17 -3.67
N MET A 25 -5.02 -2.76 -3.54
CA MET A 25 -3.93 -2.57 -4.50
C MET A 25 -4.20 -3.29 -5.83
N PRO A 26 -4.12 -2.61 -6.98
CA PRO A 26 -4.20 -3.22 -8.29
C PRO A 26 -2.93 -4.01 -8.57
N PHE A 27 -2.94 -4.88 -9.57
CA PHE A 27 -1.70 -5.50 -10.05
C PHE A 27 -0.70 -4.43 -10.48
N HIS A 28 0.55 -4.56 -10.02
CA HIS A 28 1.64 -3.65 -10.33
C HIS A 28 2.97 -4.40 -10.46
N ASP A 29 3.82 -3.90 -11.33
CA ASP A 29 5.18 -4.41 -11.56
C ASP A 29 6.19 -3.78 -10.59
N VAL A 30 5.95 -2.52 -10.20
CA VAL A 30 6.78 -1.73 -9.28
C VAL A 30 5.92 -1.19 -8.15
N TYR A 31 6.42 -1.31 -6.93
CA TYR A 31 5.83 -0.74 -5.73
C TYR A 31 6.72 0.34 -5.15
N ILE A 32 6.16 1.48 -4.81
CA ILE A 32 6.90 2.60 -4.20
C ILE A 32 6.19 3.03 -2.92
N GLU A 33 6.92 3.13 -1.80
CA GLU A 33 6.43 3.60 -0.50
C GLU A 33 7.30 4.77 -0.01
N PRO A 34 6.93 6.05 -0.36
CA PRO A 34 7.77 7.23 -0.12
C PRO A 34 7.86 7.70 1.33
N PHE A 35 7.00 7.21 2.21
CA PHE A 35 7.00 7.43 3.65
C PHE A 35 6.95 6.09 4.35
N CYS A 36 7.95 5.23 4.09
CA CYS A 36 7.83 3.82 4.42
C CYS A 36 7.89 3.52 5.93
N GLY A 37 8.47 4.41 6.74
CA GLY A 37 8.65 4.15 8.16
C GLY A 37 9.27 2.76 8.40
N CYS A 38 8.56 1.90 9.15
CA CYS A 38 8.96 0.50 9.35
C CYS A 38 8.55 -0.43 8.19
N ALA A 39 8.08 0.08 7.07
CA ALA A 39 7.67 -0.67 5.87
C ALA A 39 6.69 -1.83 6.15
N VAL A 40 5.71 -1.61 7.04
CA VAL A 40 4.77 -2.68 7.44
C VAL A 40 3.90 -3.13 6.26
N VAL A 41 3.44 -2.19 5.43
CA VAL A 41 2.63 -2.52 4.27
C VAL A 41 3.46 -3.29 3.26
N ALA A 42 4.66 -2.83 2.92
CA ALA A 42 5.60 -3.54 2.05
C ALA A 42 5.94 -4.94 2.56
N SER A 43 6.12 -5.14 3.88
CA SER A 43 6.47 -6.43 4.48
C SER A 43 5.35 -7.46 4.45
N LEU A 44 4.10 -7.03 4.39
CA LEU A 44 2.91 -7.90 4.40
C LEU A 44 2.35 -8.15 3.00
N LYS A 45 2.62 -7.27 2.05
CA LYS A 45 2.15 -7.46 0.68
C LYS A 45 3.05 -8.44 -0.08
N LYS A 46 2.48 -9.09 -1.10
CA LYS A 46 3.26 -9.81 -2.10
C LYS A 46 4.21 -8.83 -2.79
N MET A 47 5.47 -9.21 -2.94
CA MET A 47 6.46 -8.37 -3.60
C MET A 47 6.09 -8.07 -5.05
N ALA A 48 6.31 -6.86 -5.50
CA ALA A 48 6.29 -6.50 -6.91
C ALA A 48 7.47 -7.18 -7.62
N MET A 49 7.27 -7.60 -8.87
CA MET A 49 8.25 -8.45 -9.56
C MET A 49 9.48 -7.69 -10.04
N VAL A 50 9.33 -6.39 -10.37
CA VAL A 50 10.42 -5.58 -10.93
C VAL A 50 11.18 -4.87 -9.83
N ASP A 51 10.50 -4.07 -8.99
CA ASP A 51 11.15 -3.37 -7.87
C ASP A 51 10.16 -3.04 -6.75
N ASN A 52 10.67 -2.97 -5.52
CA ASN A 52 9.98 -2.52 -4.32
C ASN A 52 10.81 -1.42 -3.68
N VAL A 53 10.44 -0.17 -3.94
CA VAL A 53 11.20 1.02 -3.54
C VAL A 53 10.67 1.55 -2.22
N LEU A 54 11.53 1.55 -1.20
CA LEU A 54 11.23 2.04 0.14
C LEU A 54 12.00 3.32 0.41
N ILE A 55 11.32 4.39 0.78
CA ILE A 55 11.92 5.70 0.99
C ILE A 55 11.48 6.26 2.33
N ASP A 56 12.43 6.79 3.08
CA ASP A 56 12.17 7.55 4.29
C ASP A 56 13.30 8.57 4.53
N LYS A 57 12.98 9.67 5.22
CA LYS A 57 13.97 10.67 5.66
C LYS A 57 14.76 10.19 6.90
N ASN A 58 14.19 9.32 7.71
CA ASN A 58 14.84 8.79 8.90
C ASN A 58 15.93 7.79 8.52
N ILE A 59 17.18 8.19 8.70
CA ILE A 59 18.36 7.40 8.32
C ILE A 59 18.49 6.08 9.09
N ASP A 60 18.04 6.03 10.34
CA ASP A 60 18.16 4.82 11.17
C ASP A 60 17.17 3.75 10.72
N LEU A 61 15.94 4.15 10.33
CA LEU A 61 15.00 3.24 9.68
C LEU A 61 15.55 2.71 8.37
N ILE A 62 16.12 3.58 7.55
CA ILE A 62 16.70 3.19 6.26
C ILE A 62 17.87 2.22 6.44
N ARG A 63 18.76 2.44 7.40
CA ARG A 63 19.84 1.49 7.72
C ARG A 63 19.30 0.12 8.11
N PHE A 64 18.28 0.11 8.97
CA PHE A 64 17.60 -1.13 9.36
C PHE A 64 16.99 -1.84 8.16
N LEU A 65 16.21 -1.13 7.31
CA LEU A 65 15.55 -1.69 6.14
C LEU A 65 16.57 -2.20 5.10
N LYS A 66 17.66 -1.48 4.86
CA LYS A 66 18.75 -1.96 3.98
C LYS A 66 19.33 -3.30 4.45
N THR A 67 19.54 -3.45 5.75
CA THR A 67 20.01 -4.72 6.33
C THR A 67 18.95 -5.81 6.20
N HIS A 68 17.67 -5.46 6.46
CA HIS A 68 16.56 -6.42 6.42
C HIS A 68 16.30 -6.97 5.01
N TYR A 69 16.39 -6.12 4.00
CA TYR A 69 16.12 -6.48 2.60
C TYR A 69 17.38 -6.76 1.78
N SER A 70 18.55 -6.87 2.39
CA SER A 70 19.85 -7.04 1.71
C SER A 70 19.97 -8.32 0.86
N SER A 71 19.14 -9.32 1.11
CA SER A 71 19.12 -10.59 0.35
C SER A 71 18.12 -10.62 -0.80
N TYR A 72 17.42 -9.51 -1.05
CA TYR A 72 16.42 -9.40 -2.10
C TYR A 72 16.92 -8.48 -3.22
N ASP A 73 17.04 -9.00 -4.43
CA ASP A 73 17.54 -8.25 -5.58
C ASP A 73 16.55 -7.20 -6.11
N ASN A 74 15.26 -7.34 -5.76
CA ASN A 74 14.18 -6.45 -6.19
C ASN A 74 13.68 -5.52 -5.07
N PHE A 75 14.58 -5.12 -4.17
CA PHE A 75 14.32 -4.08 -3.16
C PHE A 75 15.34 -2.95 -3.25
N THR A 76 14.82 -1.75 -3.48
CA THR A 76 15.59 -0.50 -3.47
C THR A 76 15.22 0.31 -2.23
N VAL A 77 16.18 0.56 -1.33
CA VAL A 77 15.94 1.28 -0.06
C VAL A 77 16.77 2.57 -0.04
N LEU A 78 16.10 3.73 0.00
CA LEU A 78 16.70 5.04 -0.20
C LEU A 78 16.42 6.00 0.96
N ASN A 79 17.46 6.72 1.39
CA ASN A 79 17.32 7.86 2.30
C ASN A 79 17.31 9.15 1.48
N VAL A 80 16.16 9.51 0.94
CA VAL A 80 15.97 10.69 0.11
C VAL A 80 14.65 11.39 0.44
N ASP A 81 14.53 12.62 -0.03
CA ASP A 81 13.26 13.34 0.04
C ASP A 81 12.27 12.78 -0.97
N CYS A 82 11.03 12.52 -0.51
CA CYS A 82 10.00 11.93 -1.34
C CYS A 82 9.59 12.82 -2.54
N PHE A 83 9.62 14.14 -2.38
CA PHE A 83 9.25 15.07 -3.46
C PHE A 83 10.21 14.96 -4.64
N SER A 84 11.53 15.00 -4.35
CA SER A 84 12.56 14.84 -5.39
C SER A 84 12.45 13.48 -6.07
N PHE A 85 12.16 12.42 -5.30
CA PHE A 85 12.02 11.08 -5.84
C PHE A 85 10.78 10.94 -6.75
N LEU A 86 9.61 11.40 -6.29
CA LEU A 86 8.37 11.33 -7.06
C LEU A 86 8.43 12.17 -8.34
N ASP A 87 9.21 13.25 -8.34
CA ASP A 87 9.39 14.09 -9.51
C ASP A 87 10.25 13.44 -10.60
N THR A 88 11.22 12.64 -10.23
CA THR A 88 12.26 12.14 -11.16
C THR A 88 12.06 10.64 -11.49
N PHE A 89 12.04 9.79 -10.49
CA PHE A 89 12.17 8.33 -10.68
C PHE A 89 10.91 7.61 -11.14
N ILE A 90 9.71 8.15 -10.87
CA ILE A 90 8.47 7.54 -11.37
C ILE A 90 8.48 7.48 -12.90
N CYS A 91 8.98 8.52 -13.55
CA CYS A 91 9.02 8.62 -15.00
C CYS A 91 9.82 7.50 -15.66
N ASP A 92 10.90 7.03 -15.02
CA ASP A 92 11.76 5.99 -15.57
C ASP A 92 11.02 4.65 -15.66
N TYR A 93 10.31 4.24 -14.61
CA TYR A 93 9.55 2.98 -14.61
C TYR A 93 8.35 3.04 -15.55
N VAL A 94 7.57 4.13 -15.47
CA VAL A 94 6.37 4.28 -16.30
C VAL A 94 6.72 4.42 -17.77
N GLY A 95 7.82 5.12 -18.09
CA GLY A 95 8.36 5.25 -19.44
C GLY A 95 8.77 3.90 -20.06
N GLN A 96 9.13 2.93 -19.23
CA GLN A 96 9.38 1.53 -19.66
C GLN A 96 8.10 0.69 -19.79
N GLY A 97 6.92 1.28 -19.67
CA GLY A 97 5.64 0.58 -19.77
C GLY A 97 5.25 -0.22 -18.51
N LYS A 98 5.98 -0.07 -17.40
CA LYS A 98 5.69 -0.78 -16.14
C LYS A 98 4.47 -0.17 -15.46
N LYS A 99 3.67 -1.03 -14.82
CA LYS A 99 2.60 -0.59 -13.91
C LYS A 99 3.20 -0.26 -12.55
N VAL A 100 3.08 0.98 -12.14
CA VAL A 100 3.65 1.52 -10.91
C VAL A 100 2.55 1.84 -9.91
N LEU A 101 2.63 1.28 -8.72
CA LEU A 101 1.79 1.65 -7.59
C LEU A 101 2.62 2.42 -6.56
N VAL A 102 2.17 3.61 -6.23
CA VAL A 102 2.74 4.44 -5.15
C VAL A 102 1.76 4.47 -3.97
N TYR A 103 2.20 3.95 -2.82
CA TYR A 103 1.46 4.05 -1.57
C TYR A 103 2.10 5.09 -0.67
N LEU A 104 1.32 6.11 -0.28
CA LEU A 104 1.77 7.21 0.57
C LEU A 104 1.07 7.16 1.93
N ASP A 105 1.87 7.22 2.98
CA ASP A 105 1.43 7.37 4.37
C ASP A 105 2.19 8.55 5.03
N PRO A 106 2.00 9.79 4.53
CA PRO A 106 2.73 10.94 5.04
C PRO A 106 2.36 11.22 6.50
N PRO A 107 3.24 11.89 7.28
CA PRO A 107 2.86 12.42 8.58
C PRO A 107 1.58 13.25 8.45
N TYR A 108 0.54 12.91 9.23
CA TYR A 108 -0.79 13.53 9.06
C TYR A 108 -0.77 15.00 9.44
N LEU A 109 -1.63 15.80 8.80
CA LEU A 109 -1.77 17.22 9.09
C LEU A 109 -1.93 17.47 10.59
N PRO A 110 -1.18 18.44 11.19
CA PRO A 110 -1.26 18.75 12.61
C PRO A 110 -2.67 19.13 13.09
N GLU A 111 -3.44 19.79 12.23
CA GLU A 111 -4.79 20.29 12.53
C GLU A 111 -5.83 19.17 12.75
N VAL A 112 -5.62 17.99 12.18
CA VAL A 112 -6.52 16.83 12.32
C VAL A 112 -6.06 15.85 13.40
N ARG A 113 -4.95 16.13 14.06
CA ARG A 113 -4.43 15.30 15.16
C ARG A 113 -5.05 15.76 16.50
N SER A 114 -5.19 14.84 17.45
CA SER A 114 -5.53 15.20 18.82
C SER A 114 -4.40 16.03 19.47
N ASP A 115 -4.76 16.93 20.40
CA ASP A 115 -3.81 17.85 21.08
C ASP A 115 -2.62 17.12 21.74
N TYR A 116 -2.79 15.86 22.13
CA TYR A 116 -1.74 15.02 22.71
C TYR A 116 -0.64 14.60 21.71
N VAL A 117 -0.86 14.75 20.40
CA VAL A 117 0.00 14.17 19.33
C VAL A 117 0.53 15.25 18.37
N ARG A 118 0.38 16.55 18.73
CA ARG A 118 0.68 17.66 17.79
C ARG A 118 2.13 17.78 17.34
N SER A 119 3.12 17.19 18.04
CA SER A 119 4.53 17.29 17.64
C SER A 119 5.31 16.02 17.96
N GLN A 120 5.10 14.93 17.22
CA GLN A 120 5.74 13.66 17.52
C GLN A 120 6.51 13.02 16.35
N TYR A 121 6.48 13.58 15.15
CA TYR A 121 7.31 13.10 14.06
C TYR A 121 8.55 13.98 13.91
N GLU A 122 9.70 13.36 13.78
CA GLU A 122 10.98 14.06 13.55
C GLU A 122 10.96 14.85 12.23
N HIS A 123 10.18 14.38 11.25
CA HIS A 123 10.03 14.97 9.93
C HIS A 123 8.57 15.20 9.60
N GLU A 124 8.01 16.30 10.07
CA GLU A 124 6.63 16.68 9.78
C GLU A 124 6.50 17.36 8.41
N LEU A 125 5.31 17.25 7.80
CA LEU A 125 4.95 18.03 6.62
C LEU A 125 4.05 19.20 7.02
N THR A 126 4.36 20.39 6.49
CA THR A 126 3.50 21.56 6.60
C THR A 126 2.29 21.42 5.67
N MET A 127 1.23 22.21 5.89
CA MET A 127 0.08 22.26 4.99
C MET A 127 0.49 22.59 3.54
N LEU A 128 1.48 23.48 3.36
CA LEU A 128 1.99 23.80 2.03
C LEU A 128 2.64 22.58 1.36
N GLN A 129 3.42 21.81 2.11
CA GLN A 129 4.03 20.57 1.62
C GLN A 129 3.00 19.50 1.31
N HIS A 130 1.93 19.35 2.12
CA HIS A 130 0.80 18.48 1.76
C HIS A 130 0.15 18.90 0.44
N ARG A 131 -0.10 20.20 0.25
CA ARG A 131 -0.63 20.74 -1.01
C ARG A 131 0.28 20.44 -2.19
N GLN A 132 1.59 20.65 -2.03
CA GLN A 132 2.58 20.34 -3.07
C GLN A 132 2.60 18.84 -3.40
N LEU A 133 2.55 17.96 -2.39
CA LEU A 133 2.50 16.51 -2.59
C LEU A 133 1.27 16.10 -3.41
N LEU A 134 0.10 16.57 -3.02
CA LEU A 134 -1.16 16.26 -3.72
C LEU A 134 -1.17 16.80 -5.15
N SER A 135 -0.62 18.01 -5.38
CA SER A 135 -0.46 18.58 -6.73
C SER A 135 0.45 17.71 -7.59
N LEU A 136 1.63 17.36 -7.07
CA LEU A 136 2.59 16.50 -7.76
C LEU A 136 1.98 15.15 -8.16
N MET A 137 1.23 14.52 -7.25
CA MET A 137 0.53 13.26 -7.55
C MET A 137 -0.46 13.42 -8.72
N ARG A 138 -1.25 14.50 -8.73
CA ARG A 138 -2.21 14.79 -9.81
C ARG A 138 -1.51 15.06 -11.13
N ASP A 139 -0.43 15.84 -11.13
CA ASP A 139 0.34 16.16 -12.33
C ASP A 139 0.94 14.88 -12.95
N ARG A 140 1.46 13.99 -12.13
CA ARG A 140 1.99 12.70 -12.59
C ARG A 140 0.90 11.78 -13.14
N LEU A 141 -0.29 11.76 -12.54
CA LEU A 141 -1.42 11.00 -13.10
C LEU A 141 -1.89 11.53 -14.45
N LEU A 142 -1.92 12.84 -14.63
CA LEU A 142 -2.24 13.45 -15.92
C LEU A 142 -1.21 13.08 -16.99
N GLN A 143 0.05 13.00 -16.61
CA GLN A 143 1.13 12.60 -17.51
C GLN A 143 1.10 11.10 -17.85
N PHE A 144 0.74 10.23 -16.87
CA PHE A 144 0.80 8.77 -17.00
C PHE A 144 -0.51 8.08 -16.57
N PRO A 145 -1.64 8.35 -17.23
CA PRO A 145 -2.96 7.92 -16.75
C PRO A 145 -3.21 6.41 -16.80
N LYS A 146 -2.39 5.64 -17.52
CA LYS A 146 -2.63 4.21 -17.75
C LYS A 146 -1.83 3.28 -16.84
N ASN A 147 -0.64 3.69 -16.43
CA ASN A 147 0.33 2.81 -15.78
C ASN A 147 0.76 3.28 -14.39
N LEU A 148 0.21 4.40 -13.91
CA LEU A 148 0.52 4.96 -12.60
C LEU A 148 -0.73 4.94 -11.72
N TYR A 149 -0.58 4.42 -10.51
CA TYR A 149 -1.63 4.28 -9.51
C TYR A 149 -1.15 4.89 -8.19
N PHE A 150 -2.01 5.68 -7.56
CA PHE A 150 -1.74 6.21 -6.23
C PHE A 150 -2.75 5.72 -5.20
N ILE A 151 -2.25 5.41 -4.02
CA ILE A 151 -3.03 5.21 -2.79
C ILE A 151 -2.41 6.13 -1.75
N ILE A 152 -3.23 6.94 -1.08
CA ILE A 152 -2.78 7.77 0.04
C ILE A 152 -3.66 7.58 1.26
N SER A 153 -3.04 7.35 2.42
CA SER A 153 -3.71 7.29 3.72
C SER A 153 -3.56 8.59 4.50
N GLY A 154 -4.55 8.89 5.35
CA GLY A 154 -4.55 10.11 6.14
C GLY A 154 -5.78 10.23 7.02
N TYR A 155 -5.95 11.40 7.65
CA TYR A 155 -7.22 11.80 8.24
C TYR A 155 -7.99 12.69 7.26
N LYS A 156 -9.31 12.61 7.33
CA LYS A 156 -10.20 13.50 6.58
C LYS A 156 -9.88 14.95 6.91
N SER A 157 -9.64 15.77 5.88
CA SER A 157 -9.41 17.21 5.99
C SER A 157 -9.98 17.91 4.76
N ASP A 158 -10.31 19.19 4.89
CA ASP A 158 -10.84 19.98 3.77
C ASP A 158 -9.85 20.05 2.60
N LEU A 159 -8.55 20.12 2.91
CA LEU A 159 -7.48 20.09 1.91
C LEU A 159 -7.55 18.83 1.05
N TYR A 160 -7.56 17.65 1.70
CA TYR A 160 -7.56 16.37 0.99
C TYR A 160 -8.88 16.15 0.24
N MET A 161 -10.01 16.47 0.88
CA MET A 161 -11.34 16.34 0.25
C MET A 161 -11.48 17.24 -0.97
N SER A 162 -10.94 18.46 -0.96
CA SER A 162 -11.00 19.36 -2.10
C SER A 162 -10.03 18.99 -3.22
N MET A 163 -8.79 18.60 -2.87
CA MET A 163 -7.77 18.29 -3.87
C MET A 163 -7.92 16.89 -4.50
N LEU A 164 -8.56 15.95 -3.82
CA LEU A 164 -8.78 14.57 -4.27
C LEU A 164 -10.27 14.27 -4.47
N GLN A 165 -11.09 15.27 -4.80
CA GLN A 165 -12.55 15.15 -4.96
C GLN A 165 -12.98 14.17 -6.06
N ASP A 166 -12.12 13.93 -7.02
CA ASP A 166 -12.29 13.02 -8.16
C ASP A 166 -11.72 11.61 -7.90
N TRP A 167 -11.12 11.39 -6.71
CA TRP A 167 -10.57 10.09 -6.31
C TRP A 167 -11.60 9.28 -5.52
N PHE A 168 -11.43 7.96 -5.50
CA PHE A 168 -12.23 7.05 -4.68
C PHE A 168 -11.84 7.17 -3.21
N TYR A 169 -12.81 7.44 -2.36
CA TYR A 169 -12.65 7.70 -0.94
C TYR A 169 -13.20 6.57 -0.09
N PHE A 170 -12.44 6.16 0.91
CA PHE A 170 -12.80 5.10 1.86
C PHE A 170 -12.46 5.51 3.28
N GLU A 171 -13.29 5.10 4.23
CA GLU A 171 -13.01 5.22 5.66
C GLU A 171 -12.88 3.84 6.29
N PHE A 172 -11.99 3.72 7.29
CA PHE A 172 -11.82 2.51 8.06
C PHE A 172 -11.49 2.82 9.51
N GLN A 173 -11.94 1.94 10.42
CA GLN A 173 -11.68 2.10 11.84
C GLN A 173 -10.35 1.47 12.21
N THR A 174 -9.56 2.20 12.99
CA THR A 174 -8.31 1.73 13.60
C THR A 174 -8.40 1.82 15.11
N MET A 175 -7.73 0.89 15.81
CA MET A 175 -7.55 0.97 17.26
C MET A 175 -6.21 1.65 17.55
N SER A 176 -6.26 2.75 18.26
CA SER A 176 -5.08 3.44 18.80
C SER A 176 -5.05 3.34 20.31
N ARG A 177 -3.94 3.76 20.95
CA ARG A 177 -3.86 3.87 22.42
C ARG A 177 -4.91 4.82 23.00
N GLY A 178 -5.39 5.77 22.22
CA GLY A 178 -6.46 6.73 22.59
C GLY A 178 -7.88 6.28 22.21
N GLY A 179 -8.09 5.03 21.82
CA GLY A 179 -9.39 4.49 21.39
C GLY A 179 -9.54 4.30 19.89
N VAL A 180 -10.79 4.11 19.45
CA VAL A 180 -11.13 3.95 18.04
C VAL A 180 -10.92 5.26 17.29
N ARG A 181 -10.25 5.20 16.14
CA ARG A 181 -10.08 6.32 15.21
C ARG A 181 -10.57 5.94 13.84
N ILE A 182 -11.05 6.93 13.09
CA ILE A 182 -11.40 6.78 11.68
C ILE A 182 -10.22 7.31 10.87
N GLU A 183 -9.64 6.45 10.06
CA GLU A 183 -8.64 6.83 9.06
C GLU A 183 -9.27 6.78 7.69
N SER A 184 -8.71 7.56 6.77
CA SER A 184 -9.18 7.73 5.41
C SER A 184 -8.15 7.20 4.42
N LEU A 185 -8.64 6.71 3.30
CA LEU A 185 -7.84 6.27 2.17
C LEU A 185 -8.42 6.84 0.88
N TRP A 186 -7.57 7.40 0.04
CA TRP A 186 -7.93 7.82 -1.32
C TRP A 186 -7.16 6.99 -2.33
N THR A 187 -7.83 6.57 -3.38
CA THR A 187 -7.22 5.86 -4.51
C THR A 187 -7.51 6.59 -5.80
N SER A 188 -6.52 6.76 -6.66
CA SER A 188 -6.66 7.40 -7.97
C SER A 188 -7.40 6.54 -9.01
N PHE A 189 -7.90 5.39 -8.62
CA PHE A 189 -8.55 4.37 -9.45
C PHE A 189 -9.66 3.69 -8.64
N ASN A 190 -10.64 3.08 -9.32
CA ASN A 190 -11.64 2.24 -8.66
C ASN A 190 -11.03 0.85 -8.34
N PRO A 191 -10.80 0.49 -7.06
CA PRO A 191 -10.16 -0.79 -6.71
C PRO A 191 -10.96 -2.04 -7.14
N ASP A 192 -12.26 -1.89 -7.40
CA ASP A 192 -13.13 -3.01 -7.77
C ASP A 192 -13.12 -3.30 -9.29
N GLU A 193 -12.53 -2.40 -10.10
CA GLU A 193 -12.39 -2.54 -11.54
C GLU A 193 -11.05 -3.17 -11.98
N TYR A 194 -10.15 -3.43 -11.04
CA TYR A 194 -8.81 -3.93 -11.32
C TYR A 194 -8.57 -5.32 -10.75
N ILE A 195 -7.78 -6.12 -11.47
CA ILE A 195 -7.21 -7.35 -10.93
C ILE A 195 -6.30 -6.95 -9.76
N LYS A 196 -6.53 -7.56 -8.60
CA LYS A 196 -5.76 -7.27 -7.39
C LYS A 196 -4.33 -7.84 -7.51
N HIS A 197 -3.39 -7.17 -6.85
CA HIS A 197 -2.01 -7.65 -6.76
C HIS A 197 -1.92 -8.97 -6.00
N GLN A 198 -2.78 -9.16 -4.98
CA GLN A 198 -2.91 -10.40 -4.22
C GLN A 198 -4.33 -10.56 -3.67
N TYR A 199 -4.70 -11.79 -3.35
CA TYR A 199 -6.04 -12.16 -2.87
C TYR A 199 -6.07 -12.70 -1.44
N ASP A 200 -4.92 -12.74 -0.73
CA ASP A 200 -4.79 -13.30 0.62
C ASP A 200 -5.65 -12.58 1.67
N TYR A 201 -5.95 -11.31 1.44
CA TYR A 201 -6.67 -10.46 2.38
C TYR A 201 -8.07 -10.07 1.92
N VAL A 202 -8.66 -10.80 0.98
CA VAL A 202 -10.03 -10.55 0.51
C VAL A 202 -11.03 -10.73 1.64
N GLY A 203 -11.89 -9.73 1.82
CA GLY A 203 -12.90 -9.63 2.86
C GLY A 203 -12.79 -8.33 3.66
N SER A 204 -13.94 -7.69 3.91
CA SER A 204 -14.03 -6.38 4.57
C SER A 204 -13.73 -6.45 6.08
N THR A 205 -14.03 -7.59 6.72
CA THR A 205 -13.79 -7.80 8.15
C THR A 205 -12.83 -8.96 8.39
N PHE A 206 -12.27 -9.05 9.60
CA PHE A 206 -11.46 -10.19 10.02
C PHE A 206 -12.23 -11.52 9.88
N THR A 207 -13.47 -11.55 10.35
CA THR A 207 -14.32 -12.73 10.28
C THR A 207 -14.59 -13.17 8.84
N GLU A 208 -14.82 -12.23 7.95
CA GLU A 208 -15.04 -12.52 6.54
C GLU A 208 -13.77 -13.08 5.89
N ARG A 209 -12.61 -12.48 6.14
CA ARG A 209 -11.31 -12.99 5.66
C ARG A 209 -11.07 -14.42 6.14
N GLN A 210 -11.34 -14.72 7.42
CA GLN A 210 -11.23 -16.08 7.96
C GLN A 210 -12.22 -17.07 7.33
N ARG A 211 -13.43 -16.61 7.03
CA ARG A 211 -14.45 -17.42 6.33
C ARG A 211 -14.00 -17.79 4.92
N ILE A 212 -13.50 -16.81 4.17
CA ILE A 212 -13.00 -16.99 2.80
C ILE A 212 -11.81 -17.95 2.80
N LYS A 213 -10.83 -17.72 3.70
CA LYS A 213 -9.65 -18.59 3.85
C LYS A 213 -10.06 -20.04 4.10
N ARG A 214 -10.92 -20.29 5.10
CA ARG A 214 -11.42 -21.65 5.40
C ARG A 214 -12.16 -22.29 4.23
N LYS A 215 -12.87 -21.49 3.41
CA LYS A 215 -13.49 -21.99 2.18
C LYS A 215 -12.43 -22.41 1.16
N CYS A 216 -11.42 -21.59 0.95
CA CYS A 216 -10.29 -21.88 0.07
C CYS A 216 -9.55 -23.16 0.50
N ASP A 217 -9.18 -23.28 1.79
CA ASP A 217 -8.48 -24.44 2.33
C ASP A 217 -9.25 -25.75 2.10
N ARG A 218 -10.59 -25.71 2.28
CA ARG A 218 -11.45 -26.87 2.00
C ARG A 218 -11.47 -27.25 0.53
N TRP A 219 -11.49 -26.27 -0.39
CA TRP A 219 -11.48 -26.54 -1.81
C TRP A 219 -10.12 -27.10 -2.26
N ILE A 220 -9.02 -26.53 -1.78
CA ILE A 220 -7.66 -27.03 -2.05
C ILE A 220 -7.52 -28.47 -1.55
N SER A 221 -7.98 -28.76 -0.32
CA SER A 221 -7.91 -30.13 0.22
C SER A 221 -8.71 -31.15 -0.60
N LYS A 222 -9.83 -30.76 -1.21
CA LYS A 222 -10.56 -31.63 -2.14
C LYS A 222 -9.84 -31.80 -3.46
N PHE A 223 -9.34 -30.71 -4.03
CA PHE A 223 -8.61 -30.69 -5.29
C PHE A 223 -7.34 -31.57 -5.23
N GLN A 224 -6.59 -31.49 -4.14
CA GLN A 224 -5.38 -32.30 -3.94
C GLN A 224 -5.61 -33.81 -3.87
N LYS A 225 -6.87 -34.27 -3.65
CA LYS A 225 -7.23 -35.69 -3.61
C LYS A 225 -7.58 -36.26 -4.98
N LEU A 226 -7.69 -35.42 -5.99
CA LEU A 226 -7.97 -35.81 -7.37
C LEU A 226 -6.70 -36.34 -8.05
N SER A 227 -6.87 -37.17 -9.07
CA SER A 227 -5.76 -37.53 -9.96
C SER A 227 -5.18 -36.31 -10.68
N PHE A 228 -3.95 -36.40 -11.15
CA PHE A 228 -3.30 -35.32 -11.89
C PHE A 228 -4.13 -34.86 -13.10
N ASP A 229 -4.67 -35.80 -13.87
CA ASP A 229 -5.48 -35.50 -15.05
C ASP A 229 -6.78 -34.74 -14.68
N GLU A 230 -7.46 -35.17 -13.62
CA GLU A 230 -8.66 -34.46 -13.13
C GLU A 230 -8.30 -33.04 -12.65
N GLN A 231 -7.16 -32.87 -11.95
CA GLN A 231 -6.67 -31.56 -11.53
C GLN A 231 -6.43 -30.66 -12.74
N MET A 232 -5.81 -31.19 -13.82
CA MET A 232 -5.54 -30.41 -15.03
C MET A 232 -6.82 -30.02 -15.78
N VAL A 233 -7.80 -30.93 -15.89
CA VAL A 233 -9.10 -30.61 -16.49
C VAL A 233 -9.81 -29.48 -15.74
N ILE A 234 -9.81 -29.52 -14.40
CA ILE A 234 -10.41 -28.48 -13.58
C ILE A 234 -9.65 -27.15 -13.74
N TYR A 235 -8.32 -27.20 -13.71
CA TYR A 235 -7.47 -26.02 -13.89
C TYR A 235 -7.74 -25.30 -15.21
N GLU A 236 -7.73 -26.03 -16.32
CA GLU A 236 -8.02 -25.47 -17.64
C GLU A 236 -9.46 -24.91 -17.74
N SER A 237 -10.41 -25.60 -17.16
CA SER A 237 -11.81 -25.13 -17.11
C SER A 237 -11.96 -23.83 -16.31
N LEU A 238 -11.29 -23.71 -15.15
CA LEU A 238 -11.29 -22.49 -14.35
C LEU A 238 -10.59 -21.34 -15.07
N LYS A 239 -9.44 -21.60 -15.70
CA LYS A 239 -8.71 -20.61 -16.49
C LYS A 239 -9.58 -20.02 -17.61
N ASN A 240 -10.24 -20.89 -18.37
CA ASN A 240 -11.15 -20.47 -19.45
C ASN A 240 -12.37 -19.67 -18.91
N THR A 241 -12.92 -20.07 -17.76
CA THR A 241 -14.06 -19.39 -17.15
C THR A 241 -13.70 -17.98 -16.64
N LEU A 242 -12.50 -17.82 -16.12
CA LEU A 242 -12.01 -16.55 -15.55
C LEU A 242 -11.34 -15.64 -16.58
N ASN A 243 -11.13 -16.11 -17.82
CA ASN A 243 -10.42 -15.40 -18.91
C ASN A 243 -9.02 -14.90 -18.49
N ILE A 244 -8.24 -15.72 -17.79
CA ILE A 244 -6.89 -15.42 -17.27
C ILE A 244 -5.82 -16.33 -17.85
#